data_ea42639a9114f835afbf58f83439c8ef
#
_entry.id   ea42639a9114f835afbf58f83439c8ef
#
_cell.length_a   1.000
_cell.length_b   1.000
_cell.length_c   1.000
_cell.angle_alpha   90.00
_cell.angle_beta   90.00
_cell.angle_gamma   90.00
#
_symmetry.space_group_name_H-M   'P 1'
#
loop_
_entity.id
_entity.type
_entity.pdbx_description
1 polymer ?
#
loop_
_entity_poly.entity_id
_entity_poly.type
_entity_poly.pdbx_seq_one_letter_code
_entity_poly.pdbx_strand_id
1 'polypeptide(L)'
;YAQIQPNCKGPTTINILDTDVVFQADGCSREASGTTTLTQRTITPGAIAIHEDLCMTDLAAKYTAVMLKQGLTNEKESVPFEEIYFAQKIAKVQDALGKAYWQGDTASGAANLNKFDGLDKLILAAGTAVDGNPTGITTGTGYTAGNIIGILLGMAELTPEAIAGADDLKLFVAPAQFLLYQRALADGNYFHYVSEGQVNSMPLIGFPNIEVVSDPGLTQSNNHIYLMRA
;
A
#
# COMPACT_ATOMS: atom_id res chain seq x y z
N TYR A 1 10.94 8.89 -4.98
CA TYR A 1 11.61 8.63 -3.67
C TYR A 1 10.65 9.00 -2.56
N ALA A 2 10.27 8.02 -1.72
CA ALA A 2 9.52 8.28 -0.51
C ALA A 2 10.43 9.00 0.49
N GLN A 3 10.14 10.25 0.81
CA GLN A 3 10.89 11.00 1.80
C GLN A 3 10.23 10.80 3.17
N ILE A 4 10.94 10.15 4.08
CA ILE A 4 10.47 9.96 5.46
C ILE A 4 10.81 11.21 6.27
N GLN A 5 9.81 11.89 6.79
CA GLN A 5 9.99 13.00 7.73
C GLN A 5 9.71 12.51 9.15
N PRO A 6 10.72 12.30 9.98
CA PRO A 6 10.53 11.93 11.39
C PRO A 6 10.03 13.13 12.20
N ASN A 7 9.33 12.86 13.31
CA ASN A 7 8.87 13.84 14.29
C ASN A 7 7.82 14.88 13.82
N CYS A 8 6.97 14.54 12.85
CA CYS A 8 5.82 15.38 12.50
C CYS A 8 4.77 15.33 13.61
N LYS A 9 4.78 16.34 14.50
CA LYS A 9 3.78 16.49 15.59
C LYS A 9 2.59 17.39 15.21
N GLY A 10 2.65 18.03 14.05
CA GLY A 10 1.63 18.95 13.56
C GLY A 10 1.70 19.10 12.04
N PRO A 11 0.89 19.99 11.46
CA PRO A 11 0.92 20.24 10.02
C PRO A 11 2.32 20.62 9.57
N THR A 12 2.87 19.89 8.61
CA THR A 12 4.20 20.13 8.06
C THR A 12 4.09 20.44 6.57
N THR A 13 4.69 21.56 6.16
CA THR A 13 4.70 22.01 4.77
C THR A 13 5.92 21.46 4.05
N ILE A 14 5.70 20.77 2.94
CA ILE A 14 6.74 20.27 2.05
C ILE A 14 6.81 21.15 0.81
N ASN A 15 8.00 21.61 0.46
CA ASN A 15 8.26 22.35 -0.76
C ASN A 15 8.55 21.40 -1.90
N ILE A 16 7.88 21.58 -3.03
CA ILE A 16 8.06 20.81 -4.26
C ILE A 16 8.62 21.76 -5.30
N LEU A 17 9.81 21.45 -5.79
CA LEU A 17 10.47 22.17 -6.87
C LEU A 17 10.25 21.40 -8.17
N ASP A 18 9.64 22.07 -9.13
CA ASP A 18 9.50 21.58 -10.49
C ASP A 18 10.25 22.50 -11.45
N THR A 19 11.12 21.94 -12.28
CA THR A 19 12.02 22.71 -13.14
C THR A 19 11.97 22.14 -14.55
N ASP A 20 11.65 23.02 -15.51
CA ASP A 20 11.72 22.72 -16.93
C ASP A 20 12.98 23.34 -17.54
N VAL A 21 13.63 22.62 -18.46
CA VAL A 21 14.85 23.06 -19.13
C VAL A 21 14.61 23.10 -20.63
N VAL A 22 14.77 24.27 -21.22
CA VAL A 22 14.69 24.46 -22.66
C VAL A 22 16.08 24.80 -23.20
N PHE A 23 16.60 23.95 -24.11
CA PHE A 23 17.84 24.21 -24.80
C PHE A 23 17.67 25.32 -25.83
N GLN A 24 18.58 26.25 -25.84
CA GLN A 24 18.60 27.36 -26.82
C GLN A 24 19.77 27.19 -27.76
N ALA A 25 19.63 27.75 -28.94
CA ALA A 25 20.74 27.86 -29.91
C ALA A 25 21.83 28.80 -29.36
N ASP A 26 23.08 28.46 -29.57
CA ASP A 26 24.21 29.33 -29.21
C ASP A 26 24.19 30.57 -30.09
N GLY A 27 24.07 31.74 -29.48
CA GLY A 27 23.96 33.03 -30.14
C GLY A 27 24.27 34.18 -29.21
N CYS A 28 24.49 35.38 -29.78
CA CYS A 28 24.78 36.58 -29.02
C CYS A 28 23.57 37.15 -28.26
N SER A 29 22.37 36.68 -28.54
CA SER A 29 21.14 37.05 -27.84
C SER A 29 20.82 35.98 -26.80
N ARG A 30 20.70 36.36 -25.53
CA ARG A 30 20.29 35.51 -24.42
C ARG A 30 18.84 35.85 -24.07
N GLU A 31 17.92 34.98 -24.45
CA GLU A 31 16.55 35.07 -23.96
C GLU A 31 16.33 34.03 -22.86
N ALA A 32 15.71 34.45 -21.77
CA ALA A 32 15.40 33.53 -20.69
C ALA A 32 14.32 32.53 -21.15
N SER A 33 14.61 31.25 -21.09
CA SER A 33 13.66 30.19 -21.38
C SER A 33 13.73 29.11 -20.32
N GLY A 34 12.63 28.43 -20.13
CA GLY A 34 12.44 27.48 -19.02
C GLY A 34 11.71 28.11 -17.85
N THR A 35 11.00 27.30 -17.12
CA THR A 35 10.17 27.72 -15.99
C THR A 35 10.54 26.88 -14.77
N THR A 36 10.77 27.55 -13.65
CA THR A 36 10.94 26.89 -12.35
C THR A 36 9.76 27.27 -11.48
N THR A 37 8.99 26.27 -11.06
CA THR A 37 7.85 26.47 -10.17
C THR A 37 8.13 25.87 -8.80
N LEU A 38 7.85 26.65 -7.76
CA LEU A 38 7.93 26.22 -6.38
C LEU A 38 6.51 26.10 -5.83
N THR A 39 6.09 24.87 -5.52
CA THR A 39 4.79 24.60 -4.93
C THR A 39 4.95 24.06 -3.52
N GLN A 40 3.89 24.15 -2.72
CA GLN A 40 3.89 23.69 -1.34
C GLN A 40 2.72 22.73 -1.12
N ARG A 41 2.98 21.63 -0.42
CA ARG A 41 1.93 20.76 0.11
C ARG A 41 2.05 20.65 1.62
N THR A 42 0.91 20.70 2.30
CA THR A 42 0.85 20.53 3.75
C THR A 42 0.36 19.13 4.07
N ILE A 43 1.14 18.41 4.87
CA ILE A 43 0.76 17.11 5.43
C ILE A 43 0.26 17.35 6.85
N THR A 44 -0.97 16.96 7.12
CA THR A 44 -1.57 17.03 8.46
C THR A 44 -1.67 15.64 9.04
N PRO A 45 -0.90 15.30 10.09
CA PRO A 45 -0.98 13.99 10.73
C PRO A 45 -2.31 13.83 11.49
N GLY A 46 -2.96 12.69 11.34
CA GLY A 46 -4.14 12.30 12.11
C GLY A 46 -3.73 11.70 13.46
N ALA A 47 -4.32 12.18 14.55
CA ALA A 47 -4.11 11.60 15.87
C ALA A 47 -4.99 10.36 16.05
N ILE A 48 -4.39 9.27 16.54
CA ILE A 48 -5.08 8.02 16.86
C ILE A 48 -4.83 7.69 18.33
N ALA A 49 -5.90 7.36 19.06
CA ALA A 49 -5.83 6.87 20.43
C ALA A 49 -6.65 5.59 20.57
N ILE A 50 -6.15 4.66 21.37
CA ILE A 50 -6.83 3.41 21.68
C ILE A 50 -6.98 3.36 23.20
N HIS A 51 -8.22 3.35 23.66
CA HIS A 51 -8.57 3.21 25.07
C HIS A 51 -9.38 1.94 25.23
N GLU A 52 -9.01 1.11 26.20
CA GLU A 52 -9.73 -0.11 26.52
C GLU A 52 -9.68 -0.36 28.03
N ASP A 53 -10.83 -0.62 28.61
CA ASP A 53 -10.95 -1.03 29.99
C ASP A 53 -10.96 -2.55 30.07
N LEU A 54 -10.05 -3.13 30.87
CA LEU A 54 -9.92 -4.56 31.07
C LEU A 54 -10.52 -4.95 32.41
N CYS A 55 -11.52 -5.84 32.38
CA CYS A 55 -12.05 -6.45 33.58
C CYS A 55 -11.13 -7.59 34.05
N MET A 56 -10.39 -7.37 35.13
CA MET A 56 -9.43 -8.35 35.65
C MET A 56 -10.07 -9.67 36.09
N THR A 57 -11.32 -9.64 36.51
CA THR A 57 -12.06 -10.84 36.97
C THR A 57 -12.34 -11.79 35.81
N ASP A 58 -12.74 -11.25 34.64
CA ASP A 58 -12.99 -12.06 33.44
C ASP A 58 -11.70 -12.59 32.81
N LEU A 59 -10.60 -11.86 32.95
CA LEU A 59 -9.30 -12.24 32.47
C LEU A 59 -8.68 -13.38 33.27
N ALA A 60 -8.83 -13.39 34.60
CA ALA A 60 -8.27 -14.40 35.44
C ALA A 60 -8.74 -15.83 35.12
N ALA A 61 -10.04 -15.98 34.81
CA ALA A 61 -10.59 -17.28 34.41
C ALA A 61 -10.08 -17.76 33.03
N LYS A 62 -9.86 -16.83 32.08
CA LYS A 62 -9.38 -17.15 30.74
C LYS A 62 -7.87 -17.37 30.70
N TYR A 63 -7.11 -16.69 31.56
CA TYR A 63 -5.68 -16.84 31.69
C TYR A 63 -5.29 -18.24 32.10
N THR A 64 -5.98 -18.80 33.11
CA THR A 64 -5.76 -20.19 33.58
C THR A 64 -5.97 -21.20 32.44
N ALA A 65 -6.93 -20.99 31.56
CA ALA A 65 -7.19 -21.86 30.42
C ALA A 65 -6.08 -21.78 29.34
N VAL A 66 -5.46 -20.63 29.15
CA VAL A 66 -4.31 -20.46 28.24
C VAL A 66 -3.06 -21.15 28.78
N MET A 67 -2.80 -21.00 30.08
CA MET A 67 -1.68 -21.65 30.76
C MET A 67 -1.78 -23.20 30.72
N LEU A 68 -2.98 -23.73 30.89
CA LEU A 68 -3.22 -25.19 30.82
C LEU A 68 -2.99 -25.73 29.40
N LYS A 69 -3.33 -24.98 28.36
CA LYS A 69 -3.09 -25.38 26.97
C LYS A 69 -1.62 -25.44 26.59
N GLN A 70 -0.79 -24.63 27.20
CA GLN A 70 0.66 -24.60 26.93
C GLN A 70 1.44 -25.67 27.72
N GLY A 71 0.78 -26.52 28.51
CA GLY A 71 1.42 -27.62 29.26
C GLY A 71 2.32 -27.12 30.40
N LEU A 72 2.16 -25.90 30.84
CA LEU A 72 2.88 -25.28 31.95
C LEU A 72 2.32 -25.79 33.30
N THR A 73 2.42 -27.10 33.52
CA THR A 73 2.19 -27.70 34.84
C THR A 73 3.49 -27.63 35.63
N ASN A 74 3.55 -26.73 36.58
CA ASN A 74 4.50 -26.74 37.68
C ASN A 74 5.85 -26.00 37.56
N GLU A 75 6.12 -25.21 36.55
CA GLU A 75 7.32 -24.37 36.54
C GLU A 75 6.99 -22.90 36.70
N LYS A 76 7.79 -22.22 37.55
CA LYS A 76 7.62 -20.83 38.00
C LYS A 76 7.85 -19.75 36.90
N GLU A 77 7.97 -20.12 35.64
CA GLU A 77 8.03 -19.19 34.53
C GLU A 77 6.61 -18.98 33.96
N SER A 78 5.85 -18.15 34.65
CA SER A 78 4.62 -17.61 34.09
C SER A 78 4.99 -16.71 32.89
N VAL A 79 4.61 -17.13 31.68
CA VAL A 79 4.56 -16.17 30.56
C VAL A 79 3.56 -15.11 30.97
N PRO A 80 3.97 -13.85 31.17
CA PRO A 80 3.07 -12.83 31.69
C PRO A 80 1.91 -12.66 30.68
N PHE A 81 0.69 -12.79 31.18
CA PHE A 81 -0.54 -12.61 30.37
C PHE A 81 -0.50 -11.29 29.58
N GLU A 82 0.07 -10.27 30.19
CA GLU A 82 0.25 -8.95 29.61
C GLU A 82 1.04 -8.99 28.29
N GLU A 83 2.10 -9.79 28.21
CA GLU A 83 2.91 -9.93 27.01
C GLU A 83 2.11 -10.52 25.85
N ILE A 84 1.35 -11.59 26.11
CA ILE A 84 0.50 -12.23 25.11
C ILE A 84 -0.61 -11.26 24.67
N TYR A 85 -1.23 -10.58 25.63
CA TYR A 85 -2.27 -9.61 25.36
C TYR A 85 -1.76 -8.45 24.50
N PHE A 86 -0.64 -7.83 24.87
CA PHE A 86 -0.05 -6.73 24.13
C PHE A 86 0.41 -7.17 22.73
N ALA A 87 1.01 -8.35 22.59
CA ALA A 87 1.41 -8.87 21.29
C ALA A 87 0.21 -9.02 20.34
N GLN A 88 -0.90 -9.57 20.80
CA GLN A 88 -2.13 -9.68 20.01
C GLN A 88 -2.73 -8.31 19.69
N LYS A 89 -2.72 -7.40 20.66
CA LYS A 89 -3.23 -6.05 20.47
C LYS A 89 -2.43 -5.28 19.42
N ILE A 90 -1.10 -5.32 19.51
CA ILE A 90 -0.20 -4.70 18.55
C ILE A 90 -0.44 -5.24 17.12
N ALA A 91 -0.57 -6.57 16.97
CA ALA A 91 -0.86 -7.17 15.69
C ALA A 91 -2.19 -6.67 15.08
N LYS A 92 -3.24 -6.52 15.91
CA LYS A 92 -4.53 -5.96 15.48
C LYS A 92 -4.44 -4.48 15.12
N VAL A 93 -3.65 -3.71 15.85
CA VAL A 93 -3.39 -2.29 15.57
C VAL A 93 -2.66 -2.15 14.24
N GLN A 94 -1.63 -2.96 14.00
CA GLN A 94 -0.88 -2.96 12.74
C GLN A 94 -1.78 -3.29 11.55
N ASP A 95 -2.64 -4.31 11.66
CA ASP A 95 -3.62 -4.67 10.61
C ASP A 95 -4.61 -3.52 10.34
N ALA A 96 -5.15 -2.91 11.40
CA ALA A 96 -6.07 -1.78 11.28
C ALA A 96 -5.40 -0.53 10.68
N LEU A 97 -4.16 -0.24 11.06
CA LEU A 97 -3.38 0.88 10.51
C LEU A 97 -3.03 0.64 9.04
N GLY A 98 -2.62 -0.58 8.65
CA GLY A 98 -2.36 -0.92 7.26
C GLY A 98 -3.59 -0.69 6.37
N LYS A 99 -4.77 -1.10 6.83
CA LYS A 99 -6.03 -0.83 6.13
C LYS A 99 -6.37 0.66 6.09
N ALA A 100 -6.24 1.37 7.20
CA ALA A 100 -6.52 2.81 7.26
C ALA A 100 -5.55 3.63 6.40
N TYR A 101 -4.30 3.20 6.26
CA TYR A 101 -3.30 3.84 5.41
C TYR A 101 -3.76 3.90 3.94
N TRP A 102 -4.35 2.81 3.43
CA TRP A 102 -4.89 2.77 2.07
C TRP A 102 -6.31 3.34 1.98
N GLN A 103 -7.22 2.89 2.85
CA GLN A 103 -8.66 3.05 2.71
C GLN A 103 -9.24 4.09 3.65
N GLY A 104 -8.40 4.82 4.39
CA GLY A 104 -8.87 5.86 5.30
C GLY A 104 -9.72 6.90 4.59
N ASP A 105 -10.85 7.26 5.20
CA ASP A 105 -11.73 8.32 4.73
C ASP A 105 -12.42 8.99 5.91
N THR A 106 -12.05 10.23 6.17
CA THR A 106 -12.62 11.04 7.26
C THR A 106 -14.13 11.26 7.15
N ALA A 107 -14.69 11.11 5.95
CA ALA A 107 -16.13 11.17 5.71
C ALA A 107 -16.85 9.82 5.92
N SER A 108 -16.09 8.72 6.08
CA SER A 108 -16.65 7.37 6.27
C SER A 108 -17.21 7.18 7.67
N GLY A 109 -18.34 6.47 7.78
CA GLY A 109 -18.85 5.98 9.06
C GLY A 109 -18.18 4.70 9.57
N ALA A 110 -17.21 4.13 8.82
CA ALA A 110 -16.57 2.88 9.17
C ALA A 110 -15.59 3.07 10.34
N ALA A 111 -15.69 2.20 11.34
CA ALA A 111 -14.76 2.21 12.47
C ALA A 111 -13.33 1.97 12.00
N ASN A 112 -12.37 2.65 12.61
CA ASN A 112 -10.94 2.63 12.33
C ASN A 112 -10.51 3.28 10.99
N LEU A 113 -11.41 3.57 10.06
CA LEU A 113 -11.09 4.19 8.78
C LEU A 113 -11.35 5.71 8.73
N ASN A 114 -12.05 6.27 9.72
CA ASN A 114 -12.50 7.65 9.74
C ASN A 114 -11.58 8.64 10.49
N LYS A 115 -10.34 8.26 10.76
CA LYS A 115 -9.41 9.11 11.55
C LYS A 115 -8.52 10.00 10.70
N PHE A 116 -8.19 9.56 9.49
CA PHE A 116 -7.42 10.32 8.50
C PHE A 116 -7.76 9.82 7.10
N ASP A 117 -7.42 10.62 6.08
CA ASP A 117 -7.63 10.24 4.69
C ASP A 117 -6.46 9.37 4.22
N GLY A 118 -6.78 8.21 3.66
CA GLY A 118 -5.83 7.23 3.15
C GLY A 118 -5.35 7.55 1.74
N LEU A 119 -4.38 6.77 1.26
CA LEU A 119 -3.76 6.96 -0.06
C LEU A 119 -4.77 6.87 -1.19
N ASP A 120 -5.71 5.94 -1.15
CA ASP A 120 -6.76 5.78 -2.17
C ASP A 120 -7.53 7.09 -2.39
N LYS A 121 -8.05 7.68 -1.31
CA LYS A 121 -8.76 8.94 -1.36
C LYS A 121 -7.88 10.11 -1.82
N LEU A 122 -6.63 10.18 -1.34
CA LEU A 122 -5.70 11.25 -1.68
C LEU A 122 -5.27 11.19 -3.15
N ILE A 123 -5.03 10.00 -3.70
CA ILE A 123 -4.69 9.80 -5.12
C ILE A 123 -5.86 10.21 -6.01
N LEU A 124 -7.06 9.76 -5.69
CA LEU A 124 -8.26 10.12 -6.45
C LEU A 124 -8.55 11.62 -6.39
N ALA A 125 -8.39 12.24 -5.22
CA ALA A 125 -8.60 13.68 -5.04
C ALA A 125 -7.54 14.54 -5.74
N ALA A 126 -6.32 14.05 -5.90
CA ALA A 126 -5.24 14.79 -6.55
C ALA A 126 -5.51 15.01 -8.05
N GLY A 127 -6.27 14.12 -8.71
CA GLY A 127 -6.62 14.24 -10.13
C GLY A 127 -5.43 14.19 -11.10
N THR A 128 -4.22 13.90 -10.60
CA THR A 128 -2.98 13.82 -11.38
C THR A 128 -2.56 12.38 -11.68
N ALA A 129 -3.27 11.41 -11.12
CA ALA A 129 -3.03 10.00 -11.40
C ALA A 129 -3.45 9.70 -12.85
N VAL A 130 -2.61 8.94 -13.55
CA VAL A 130 -2.96 8.41 -14.87
C VAL A 130 -3.98 7.30 -14.69
N ASP A 131 -5.09 7.34 -15.43
CA ASP A 131 -6.05 6.23 -15.44
C ASP A 131 -5.40 5.03 -16.12
N GLY A 132 -5.06 4.04 -15.30
CA GLY A 132 -4.44 2.78 -15.73
C GLY A 132 -5.42 1.74 -16.22
N ASN A 133 -6.69 2.10 -16.46
CA ASN A 133 -7.70 1.17 -16.95
C ASN A 133 -7.44 0.81 -18.42
N PRO A 134 -7.05 -0.44 -18.74
CA PRO A 134 -6.72 -0.78 -20.12
C PRO A 134 -7.96 -0.79 -21.00
N THR A 135 -7.80 -0.25 -22.21
CA THR A 135 -8.88 -0.24 -23.21
C THR A 135 -9.35 -1.65 -23.55
N GLY A 136 -10.65 -1.88 -23.50
CA GLY A 136 -11.26 -3.17 -23.85
C GLY A 136 -11.49 -4.12 -22.67
N ILE A 137 -11.11 -3.74 -21.46
CA ILE A 137 -11.47 -4.46 -20.25
C ILE A 137 -12.68 -3.77 -19.62
N THR A 138 -13.78 -4.50 -19.52
CA THR A 138 -15.01 -3.96 -18.94
C THR A 138 -14.81 -3.75 -17.42
N THR A 139 -14.75 -2.50 -17.00
CA THR A 139 -14.82 -2.09 -15.60
C THR A 139 -16.15 -2.57 -15.02
N GLY A 140 -16.07 -3.32 -13.92
CA GLY A 140 -17.28 -3.82 -13.23
C GLY A 140 -17.45 -5.34 -13.25
N THR A 141 -16.73 -6.07 -14.08
CA THR A 141 -16.66 -7.53 -14.04
C THR A 141 -15.62 -8.00 -13.06
N GLY A 142 -15.44 -7.69 -11.93
CA GLY A 142 -14.47 -8.18 -10.94
C GLY A 142 -13.20 -8.82 -11.49
N TYR A 143 -12.19 -8.96 -10.69
CA TYR A 143 -10.95 -9.65 -11.08
C TYR A 143 -11.15 -11.16 -11.07
N THR A 144 -10.69 -11.82 -12.12
CA THR A 144 -10.69 -13.29 -12.29
C THR A 144 -9.32 -13.76 -12.75
N ALA A 145 -9.04 -15.06 -12.61
CA ALA A 145 -7.79 -15.61 -13.14
C ALA A 145 -7.66 -15.43 -14.67
N GLY A 146 -8.79 -15.31 -15.39
CA GLY A 146 -8.76 -15.12 -16.85
C GLY A 146 -8.46 -13.71 -17.31
N ASN A 147 -8.70 -12.67 -16.49
CA ASN A 147 -8.51 -11.29 -16.89
C ASN A 147 -7.37 -10.55 -16.16
N ILE A 148 -6.93 -11.04 -15.00
CA ILE A 148 -5.98 -10.34 -14.15
C ILE A 148 -4.65 -10.06 -14.86
N ILE A 149 -4.09 -11.00 -15.61
CA ILE A 149 -2.85 -10.81 -16.35
C ILE A 149 -3.02 -9.69 -17.38
N GLY A 150 -4.10 -9.72 -18.17
CA GLY A 150 -4.38 -8.69 -19.16
C GLY A 150 -4.53 -7.28 -18.55
N ILE A 151 -5.14 -7.18 -17.36
CA ILE A 151 -5.27 -5.92 -16.64
C ILE A 151 -3.91 -5.40 -16.19
N LEU A 152 -3.08 -6.24 -15.55
CA LEU A 152 -1.76 -5.83 -15.06
C LEU A 152 -0.82 -5.44 -16.20
N LEU A 153 -0.84 -6.20 -17.32
CA LEU A 153 -0.06 -5.87 -18.52
C LEU A 153 -0.52 -4.54 -19.14
N GLY A 154 -1.83 -4.35 -19.30
CA GLY A 154 -2.37 -3.11 -19.83
C GLY A 154 -2.05 -1.88 -18.96
N MET A 155 -2.03 -2.02 -17.64
CA MET A 155 -1.56 -0.97 -16.75
C MET A 155 -0.07 -0.67 -16.94
N ALA A 156 0.75 -1.70 -17.13
CA ALA A 156 2.18 -1.53 -17.41
C ALA A 156 2.43 -0.81 -18.74
N GLU A 157 1.65 -1.12 -19.77
CA GLU A 157 1.72 -0.46 -21.10
C GLU A 157 1.30 1.03 -21.04
N LEU A 158 0.38 1.39 -20.15
CA LEU A 158 -0.05 2.77 -19.93
C LEU A 158 0.90 3.59 -19.05
N THR A 159 1.99 2.98 -18.60
CA THR A 159 3.00 3.68 -17.78
C THR A 159 3.64 4.81 -18.59
N PRO A 160 3.69 6.06 -18.08
CA PRO A 160 4.35 7.16 -18.78
C PRO A 160 5.82 6.86 -19.10
N GLU A 161 6.28 7.21 -20.30
CA GLU A 161 7.66 6.96 -20.77
C GLU A 161 8.72 7.49 -19.81
N ALA A 162 8.45 8.60 -19.13
CA ALA A 162 9.35 9.22 -18.16
C ALA A 162 9.71 8.32 -16.97
N ILE A 163 8.86 7.33 -16.64
CA ILE A 163 9.07 6.42 -15.52
C ILE A 163 9.10 4.94 -15.94
N ALA A 164 8.76 4.62 -17.19
CA ALA A 164 8.65 3.24 -17.67
C ALA A 164 9.95 2.43 -17.55
N GLY A 165 11.11 3.10 -17.60
CA GLY A 165 12.43 2.48 -17.43
C GLY A 165 12.95 2.45 -16.00
N ALA A 166 12.15 2.83 -15.01
CA ALA A 166 12.58 2.82 -13.62
C ALA A 166 12.57 1.40 -13.03
N ASP A 167 13.60 1.06 -12.25
CA ASP A 167 13.76 -0.27 -11.63
C ASP A 167 12.95 -0.40 -10.32
N ASP A 168 12.36 0.70 -9.85
CA ASP A 168 11.62 0.80 -8.58
C ASP A 168 10.09 0.81 -8.76
N LEU A 169 9.60 0.34 -9.92
CA LEU A 169 8.17 0.27 -10.19
C LEU A 169 7.53 -0.92 -9.48
N LYS A 170 6.46 -0.64 -8.73
CA LYS A 170 5.68 -1.67 -8.04
C LYS A 170 4.19 -1.55 -8.33
N LEU A 171 3.58 -2.70 -8.58
CA LEU A 171 2.14 -2.88 -8.70
C LEU A 171 1.58 -3.38 -7.36
N PHE A 172 0.90 -2.50 -6.65
CA PHE A 172 0.24 -2.84 -5.39
C PHE A 172 -1.14 -3.42 -5.67
N VAL A 173 -1.35 -4.65 -5.22
CA VAL A 173 -2.60 -5.39 -5.40
C VAL A 173 -3.10 -5.93 -4.06
N ALA A 174 -4.41 -6.14 -3.95
CA ALA A 174 -4.96 -6.82 -2.78
C ALA A 174 -4.52 -8.30 -2.74
N PRO A 175 -4.42 -8.93 -1.56
CA PRO A 175 -4.02 -10.34 -1.44
C PRO A 175 -4.86 -11.29 -2.27
N ALA A 176 -6.16 -11.06 -2.37
CA ALA A 176 -7.04 -11.88 -3.20
C ALA A 176 -6.73 -11.75 -4.70
N GLN A 177 -6.39 -10.55 -5.17
CA GLN A 177 -5.98 -10.31 -6.56
C GLN A 177 -4.61 -10.93 -6.84
N PHE A 178 -3.69 -10.90 -5.87
CA PHE A 178 -2.40 -11.56 -5.98
C PHE A 178 -2.53 -13.07 -6.13
N LEU A 179 -3.42 -13.72 -5.36
CA LEU A 179 -3.72 -15.15 -5.51
C LEU A 179 -4.34 -15.47 -6.89
N LEU A 180 -5.19 -14.58 -7.42
CA LEU A 180 -5.71 -14.73 -8.78
C LEU A 180 -4.61 -14.62 -9.83
N TYR A 181 -3.64 -13.73 -9.63
CA TYR A 181 -2.49 -13.60 -10.51
C TYR A 181 -1.61 -14.87 -10.48
N GLN A 182 -1.29 -15.39 -9.29
CA GLN A 182 -0.56 -16.66 -9.15
C GLN A 182 -1.30 -17.82 -9.84
N ARG A 183 -2.62 -17.92 -9.65
CA ARG A 183 -3.43 -18.92 -10.32
C ARG A 183 -3.40 -18.76 -11.84
N ALA A 184 -3.53 -17.55 -12.34
CA ALA A 184 -3.47 -17.28 -13.78
C ALA A 184 -2.12 -17.66 -14.39
N LEU A 185 -1.00 -17.44 -13.68
CA LEU A 185 0.32 -17.90 -14.10
C LEU A 185 0.41 -19.44 -14.14
N ALA A 186 -0.19 -20.12 -13.16
CA ALA A 186 -0.23 -21.58 -13.12
C ALA A 186 -1.09 -22.15 -14.26
N ASP A 187 -2.28 -21.60 -14.48
CA ASP A 187 -3.21 -22.00 -15.54
C ASP A 187 -2.62 -21.77 -16.95
N GLY A 188 -1.83 -20.68 -17.11
CA GLY A 188 -1.10 -20.34 -18.34
C GLY A 188 0.21 -21.09 -18.53
N ASN A 189 0.62 -21.94 -17.60
CA ASN A 189 1.89 -22.67 -17.60
C ASN A 189 3.15 -21.77 -17.61
N TYR A 190 3.07 -20.61 -16.98
CA TYR A 190 4.15 -19.60 -16.89
C TYR A 190 5.04 -19.81 -15.66
N PHE A 191 5.35 -21.04 -15.28
CA PHE A 191 6.12 -21.39 -14.06
C PHE A 191 7.53 -20.81 -14.00
N HIS A 192 8.09 -20.38 -15.12
CA HIS A 192 9.44 -19.82 -15.18
C HIS A 192 9.57 -18.43 -14.55
N TYR A 193 8.45 -17.80 -14.22
CA TYR A 193 8.42 -16.44 -13.65
C TYR A 193 8.23 -16.42 -12.13
N VAL A 194 8.14 -17.58 -11.51
CA VAL A 194 8.03 -17.66 -10.05
C VAL A 194 9.44 -17.57 -9.46
N SER A 195 9.75 -16.45 -8.84
CA SER A 195 10.98 -16.29 -8.06
C SER A 195 10.88 -17.13 -6.78
N GLU A 196 11.78 -18.10 -6.61
CA GLU A 196 11.86 -18.86 -5.37
C GLU A 196 12.16 -17.91 -4.20
N GLY A 197 11.29 -17.91 -3.18
CA GLY A 197 11.53 -17.23 -1.91
C GLY A 197 10.76 -15.94 -1.64
N GLN A 198 9.98 -15.42 -2.59
CA GLN A 198 9.13 -14.25 -2.34
C GLN A 198 7.67 -14.64 -2.15
N VAL A 199 7.20 -14.59 -0.90
CA VAL A 199 5.82 -15.00 -0.55
C VAL A 199 4.77 -13.97 -0.99
N ASN A 200 5.13 -12.68 -0.96
CA ASN A 200 4.19 -11.57 -1.14
C ASN A 200 4.51 -10.67 -2.34
N SER A 201 5.51 -11.02 -3.16
CA SER A 201 5.86 -10.27 -4.35
C SER A 201 6.37 -11.17 -5.47
N MET A 202 6.08 -10.78 -6.70
CA MET A 202 6.49 -11.51 -7.91
C MET A 202 6.71 -10.51 -9.05
N PRO A 203 7.68 -10.75 -9.95
CA PRO A 203 7.83 -9.93 -11.14
C PRO A 203 6.61 -10.06 -12.05
N LEU A 204 6.24 -8.96 -12.71
CA LEU A 204 5.19 -8.98 -13.70
C LEU A 204 5.66 -9.72 -14.95
N ILE A 205 4.83 -10.63 -15.44
CA ILE A 205 5.13 -11.35 -16.68
C ILE A 205 5.34 -10.36 -17.84
N GLY A 206 6.44 -10.48 -18.58
CA GLY A 206 6.78 -9.59 -19.68
C GLY A 206 7.45 -8.27 -19.29
N PHE A 207 7.37 -7.84 -18.03
CA PHE A 207 7.96 -6.60 -17.50
C PHE A 207 8.77 -6.88 -16.23
N PRO A 208 10.02 -7.34 -16.35
CA PRO A 208 10.83 -7.76 -15.19
C PRO A 208 11.21 -6.60 -14.25
N ASN A 209 11.11 -5.36 -14.71
CA ASN A 209 11.34 -4.15 -13.92
C ASN A 209 10.13 -3.75 -13.06
N ILE A 210 8.98 -4.41 -13.23
CA ILE A 210 7.77 -4.16 -12.45
C ILE A 210 7.51 -5.33 -11.52
N GLU A 211 7.46 -5.05 -10.23
CA GLU A 211 7.16 -6.03 -9.21
C GLU A 211 5.69 -5.95 -8.77
N VAL A 212 4.96 -7.06 -8.83
CA VAL A 212 3.60 -7.18 -8.29
C VAL A 212 3.70 -7.50 -6.81
N VAL A 213 3.23 -6.61 -5.95
CA VAL A 213 3.32 -6.71 -4.49
C VAL A 213 1.93 -6.86 -3.89
N SER A 214 1.77 -7.88 -3.05
CA SER A 214 0.55 -8.09 -2.27
C SER A 214 0.57 -7.20 -1.03
N ASP A 215 -0.36 -6.25 -0.93
CA ASP A 215 -0.51 -5.40 0.24
C ASP A 215 -1.81 -5.75 1.00
N PRO A 216 -1.71 -6.22 2.26
CA PRO A 216 -2.88 -6.56 3.06
C PRO A 216 -3.75 -5.35 3.43
N GLY A 217 -3.25 -4.13 3.29
CA GLY A 217 -4.03 -2.91 3.48
C GLY A 217 -5.04 -2.65 2.37
N LEU A 218 -4.79 -3.18 1.17
CA LEU A 218 -5.75 -3.17 0.06
C LEU A 218 -6.77 -4.29 0.22
N THR A 219 -8.03 -4.00 -0.06
CA THR A 219 -9.08 -5.02 -0.09
C THR A 219 -9.65 -5.17 -1.49
N GLN A 220 -10.08 -6.38 -1.82
CA GLN A 220 -10.71 -6.64 -3.12
C GLN A 220 -11.99 -5.82 -3.34
N SER A 221 -12.65 -5.38 -2.26
CA SER A 221 -13.88 -4.59 -2.35
C SER A 221 -13.66 -3.21 -2.98
N ASN A 222 -12.46 -2.63 -2.88
CA ASN A 222 -12.15 -1.34 -3.47
C ASN A 222 -11.79 -1.44 -4.96
N ASN A 223 -11.50 -2.64 -5.46
CA ASN A 223 -11.17 -2.91 -6.88
C ASN A 223 -10.04 -2.03 -7.47
N HIS A 224 -9.23 -1.40 -6.61
CA HIS A 224 -8.14 -0.56 -7.07
C HIS A 224 -6.81 -1.31 -7.07
N ILE A 225 -6.04 -1.08 -8.10
CA ILE A 225 -4.65 -1.53 -8.27
C ILE A 225 -3.82 -0.28 -8.54
N TYR A 226 -2.67 -0.18 -7.91
CA TYR A 226 -1.81 1.00 -8.03
C TYR A 226 -0.45 0.64 -8.58
N LEU A 227 -0.04 1.29 -9.67
CA LEU A 227 1.32 1.27 -10.17
C LEU A 227 2.02 2.56 -9.72
N MET A 228 3.07 2.44 -8.94
CA MET A 228 3.82 3.58 -8.44
C MET A 228 5.30 3.23 -8.24
N ARG A 229 6.12 4.25 -8.10
CA ARG A 229 7.52 4.09 -7.69
C ARG A 229 7.58 3.92 -6.16
N ALA A 230 8.38 2.94 -5.69
CA ALA A 230 8.53 2.61 -4.28
C ALA A 230 9.81 3.20 -3.67
#